data_58eb500eb1880e5af43d9bac3c3e0af5
#
_entry.id   58eb500eb1880e5af43d9bac3c3e0af5
#
_cell.length_a   1.000
_cell.length_b   1.000
_cell.length_c   1.000
_cell.angle_alpha   90.00
_cell.angle_beta   90.00
_cell.angle_gamma   90.00
#
_symmetry.space_group_name_H-M   'P 1'
#
loop_
_entity.id
_entity.type
_entity.pdbx_description
1 polymer ?
#
loop_
_entity_poly.entity_id
_entity_poly.type
_entity_poly.pdbx_seq_one_letter_code
_entity_poly.pdbx_strand_id
1 'polypeptide(L)'
;MKLYLKIKRAIRFLFYKHLPVEDQIKVVQQLDDDNLLRLFWQLSMHDRHHSVEVLERTIDMSFNDESLSIKELESLNNLFTLSLIHDIGKSTSHFSWIFRIFSELKIINNDKSRLYLDHEINGLTELEKYSVNDDIIQYLSLIHI
;
A
#
# COMPACT_ATOMS: atom_id res chain seq x y z
N MET A 1 22.40 -8.05 -2.58
CA MET A 1 21.52 -7.56 -1.51
C MET A 1 20.05 -7.47 -1.91
N LYS A 2 19.70 -6.84 -3.05
CA LYS A 2 18.27 -6.72 -3.49
C LYS A 2 17.56 -8.06 -3.70
N LEU A 3 18.22 -9.07 -4.27
CA LEU A 3 17.65 -10.40 -4.52
C LEU A 3 17.34 -11.15 -3.22
N TYR A 4 18.26 -11.14 -2.26
CA TYR A 4 18.05 -11.76 -0.95
C TYR A 4 16.82 -11.18 -0.22
N LEU A 5 16.64 -9.85 -0.26
CA LEU A 5 15.48 -9.20 0.34
C LEU A 5 14.17 -9.61 -0.36
N LYS A 6 14.18 -9.75 -1.68
CA LYS A 6 13.02 -10.24 -2.45
C LYS A 6 12.67 -11.69 -2.08
N ILE A 7 13.66 -12.57 -1.97
CA ILE A 7 13.47 -13.97 -1.57
C ILE A 7 12.94 -14.04 -0.12
N LYS A 8 13.52 -13.30 0.81
CA LYS A 8 13.06 -13.23 2.20
C LYS A 8 11.60 -12.76 2.28
N ARG A 9 11.23 -11.75 1.51
CA ARG A 9 9.85 -11.26 1.41
C ARG A 9 8.92 -12.33 0.84
N ALA A 10 9.32 -13.01 -0.24
CA ALA A 10 8.55 -14.10 -0.85
C ALA A 10 8.30 -15.26 0.13
N ILE A 11 9.32 -15.63 0.91
CA ILE A 11 9.17 -16.66 1.95
C ILE A 11 8.20 -16.21 3.04
N ARG A 12 8.29 -14.95 3.49
CA ARG A 12 7.33 -14.38 4.47
C ARG A 12 5.90 -14.44 3.96
N PHE A 13 5.65 -14.22 2.67
CA PHE A 13 4.32 -14.32 2.06
C PHE A 13 3.65 -15.68 2.29
N LEU A 14 4.40 -16.76 2.35
CA LEU A 14 3.87 -18.12 2.57
C LEU A 14 3.30 -18.32 3.99
N PHE A 15 3.72 -17.49 4.94
CA PHE A 15 3.39 -17.64 6.36
C PHE A 15 2.48 -16.55 6.90
N TYR A 16 2.02 -15.58 6.06
CA TYR A 16 1.10 -14.57 6.51
C TYR A 16 -0.26 -15.16 6.87
N LYS A 17 -0.70 -14.83 8.07
CA LYS A 17 -2.05 -15.05 8.58
C LYS A 17 -2.87 -13.75 8.46
N HIS A 18 -4.11 -13.77 8.92
CA HIS A 18 -4.91 -12.54 9.06
C HIS A 18 -4.14 -11.48 9.86
N LEU A 19 -4.38 -10.20 9.55
CA LEU A 19 -3.83 -9.09 10.33
C LEU A 19 -4.17 -9.27 11.81
N PRO A 20 -3.23 -9.06 12.73
CA PRO A 20 -3.50 -8.98 14.16
C PRO A 20 -4.61 -7.94 14.44
N VAL A 21 -5.39 -8.14 15.50
CA VAL A 21 -6.48 -7.22 15.88
C VAL A 21 -5.95 -5.80 16.11
N GLU A 22 -4.78 -5.67 16.70
CA GLU A 22 -4.12 -4.36 16.92
C GLU A 22 -3.87 -3.62 15.61
N ASP A 23 -3.41 -4.32 14.57
CA ASP A 23 -3.17 -3.72 13.26
C ASP A 23 -4.47 -3.39 12.53
N GLN A 24 -5.51 -4.21 12.70
CA GLN A 24 -6.85 -3.89 12.19
C GLN A 24 -7.39 -2.60 12.81
N ILE A 25 -7.20 -2.39 14.11
CA ILE A 25 -7.61 -1.16 14.80
C ILE A 25 -6.83 0.04 14.25
N LYS A 26 -5.51 -0.07 14.06
CA LYS A 26 -4.69 1.01 13.45
C LYS A 26 -5.23 1.40 12.07
N VAL A 27 -5.55 0.41 11.23
CA VAL A 27 -6.10 0.65 9.89
C VAL A 27 -7.43 1.40 9.98
N VAL A 28 -8.36 0.96 10.83
CA VAL A 28 -9.67 1.60 10.99
C VAL A 28 -9.55 3.03 11.55
N GLN A 29 -8.62 3.26 12.47
CA GLN A 29 -8.37 4.59 13.02
C GLN A 29 -7.71 5.55 12.01
N GLN A 30 -6.87 5.04 11.12
CA GLN A 30 -6.19 5.84 10.11
C GLN A 30 -7.04 6.10 8.88
N LEU A 31 -7.86 5.14 8.48
CA LEU A 31 -8.77 5.25 7.34
C LEU A 31 -10.19 5.54 7.85
N ASP A 32 -10.48 6.81 8.11
CA ASP A 32 -11.79 7.28 8.57
C ASP A 32 -12.84 7.38 7.45
N ASP A 33 -12.42 7.23 6.19
CA ASP A 33 -13.29 7.16 5.01
C ASP A 33 -13.70 5.71 4.70
N ASP A 34 -15.01 5.45 4.68
CA ASP A 34 -15.57 4.11 4.44
C ASP A 34 -15.17 3.52 3.07
N ASN A 35 -14.96 4.36 2.05
CA ASN A 35 -14.55 3.90 0.73
C ASN A 35 -13.08 3.46 0.74
N LEU A 36 -12.20 4.23 1.38
CA LEU A 36 -10.80 3.87 1.56
C LEU A 36 -10.66 2.60 2.38
N LEU A 37 -11.42 2.49 3.45
CA LEU A 37 -11.45 1.30 4.30
C LEU A 37 -11.89 0.07 3.51
N ARG A 38 -12.95 0.18 2.70
CA ARG A 38 -13.42 -0.90 1.84
C ARG A 38 -12.37 -1.30 0.80
N LEU A 39 -11.71 -0.34 0.16
CA LEU A 39 -10.66 -0.60 -0.81
C LEU A 39 -9.45 -1.30 -0.16
N PHE A 40 -9.05 -0.88 1.03
CA PHE A 40 -8.00 -1.55 1.79
C PHE A 40 -8.35 -3.03 2.07
N TRP A 41 -9.59 -3.31 2.48
CA TRP A 41 -10.03 -4.69 2.76
C TRP A 41 -10.19 -5.55 1.51
N GLN A 42 -10.18 -4.97 0.31
CA GLN A 42 -10.10 -5.72 -0.96
C GLN A 42 -8.67 -6.14 -1.32
N LEU A 43 -7.65 -5.55 -0.71
CA LEU A 43 -6.27 -5.98 -0.90
C LEU A 43 -6.09 -7.44 -0.48
N SER A 44 -5.12 -8.12 -1.09
CA SER A 44 -4.72 -9.45 -0.63
C SER A 44 -4.19 -9.38 0.79
N MET A 45 -4.24 -10.48 1.52
CA MET A 45 -3.70 -10.57 2.88
C MET A 45 -2.23 -10.11 2.95
N HIS A 46 -1.45 -10.45 1.95
CA HIS A 46 -0.04 -10.06 1.86
C HIS A 46 0.14 -8.55 1.66
N ASP A 47 -0.67 -7.96 0.81
CA ASP A 47 -0.62 -6.52 0.53
C ASP A 47 -1.09 -5.73 1.76
N ARG A 48 -2.09 -6.21 2.51
CA ARG A 48 -2.50 -5.61 3.80
C ARG A 48 -1.37 -5.59 4.82
N HIS A 49 -0.67 -6.72 5.01
CA HIS A 49 0.50 -6.77 5.90
C HIS A 49 1.60 -5.83 5.44
N HIS A 50 1.85 -5.78 4.13
CA HIS A 50 2.84 -4.85 3.58
C HIS A 50 2.46 -3.39 3.83
N SER A 51 1.20 -3.01 3.59
CA SER A 51 0.72 -1.66 3.82
C SER A 51 0.83 -1.24 5.29
N VAL A 52 0.50 -2.13 6.22
CA VAL A 52 0.68 -1.88 7.66
C VAL A 52 2.15 -1.75 8.02
N GLU A 53 3.04 -2.60 7.49
CA GLU A 53 4.49 -2.48 7.68
C GLU A 53 5.02 -1.13 7.17
N VAL A 54 4.52 -0.64 6.02
CA VAL A 54 4.89 0.67 5.48
C VAL A 54 4.40 1.79 6.39
N LEU A 55 3.14 1.71 6.88
CA LEU A 55 2.61 2.68 7.84
C LEU A 55 3.48 2.76 9.10
N GLU A 56 3.81 1.64 9.72
CA GLU A 56 4.63 1.60 10.94
C GLU A 56 6.00 2.24 10.72
N ARG A 57 6.67 1.92 9.62
CA ARG A 57 7.95 2.55 9.27
C ARG A 57 7.82 4.05 9.05
N THR A 58 6.73 4.49 8.41
CA THR A 58 6.47 5.91 8.17
C THR A 58 6.26 6.65 9.49
N ILE A 59 5.51 6.04 10.42
CA ILE A 59 5.32 6.57 11.77
C ILE A 59 6.66 6.69 12.49
N ASP A 60 7.46 5.63 12.53
CA ASP A 60 8.76 5.61 13.20
C ASP A 60 9.72 6.68 12.66
N MET A 61 9.68 6.93 11.35
CA MET A 61 10.51 7.96 10.72
C MET A 61 10.02 9.38 11.01
N SER A 62 8.73 9.57 11.25
CA SER A 62 8.11 10.89 11.40
C SER A 62 8.22 11.43 12.82
N PHE A 63 8.30 10.58 13.85
CA PHE A 63 8.33 11.00 15.25
C PHE A 63 9.71 11.41 15.78
N ASN A 64 10.71 11.54 14.91
CA ASN A 64 12.03 12.05 15.31
C ASN A 64 12.11 13.58 15.41
N ASP A 65 11.02 14.32 15.17
CA ASP A 65 10.97 15.77 15.20
C ASP A 65 9.94 16.26 16.25
N GLU A 66 10.42 16.90 17.32
CA GLU A 66 9.61 17.25 18.50
C GLU A 66 8.76 18.54 18.35
N SER A 67 8.82 19.24 17.21
CA SER A 67 8.15 20.55 17.03
C SER A 67 7.35 20.66 15.73
N LEU A 68 6.32 19.83 15.55
CA LEU A 68 5.48 19.88 14.36
C LEU A 68 4.38 20.95 14.49
N SER A 69 4.22 21.79 13.46
CA SER A 69 3.07 22.68 13.30
C SER A 69 1.79 21.91 12.93
N ILE A 70 0.62 22.54 13.10
CA ILE A 70 -0.67 21.93 12.73
C ILE A 70 -0.67 21.49 11.26
N LYS A 71 -0.12 22.29 10.35
CA LYS A 71 -0.03 21.98 8.93
C LYS A 71 0.84 20.75 8.64
N GLU A 72 1.92 20.59 9.39
CA GLU A 72 2.79 19.41 9.29
C GLU A 72 2.10 18.16 9.82
N LEU A 73 1.28 18.28 10.87
CA LEU A 73 0.46 17.18 11.39
C LEU A 73 -0.59 16.70 10.36
N GLU A 74 -1.24 17.64 9.66
CA GLU A 74 -2.18 17.30 8.58
C GLU A 74 -1.45 16.59 7.42
N SER A 75 -0.28 17.08 7.03
CA SER A 75 0.55 16.46 6.01
C SER A 75 1.01 15.05 6.41
N LEU A 76 1.34 14.83 7.68
CA LEU A 76 1.68 13.52 8.21
C LEU A 76 0.49 12.57 8.21
N ASN A 77 -0.70 13.05 8.56
CA ASN A 77 -1.91 12.24 8.52
C ASN A 77 -2.20 11.75 7.09
N ASN A 78 -2.07 12.64 6.10
CA ASN A 78 -2.20 12.27 4.69
C ASN A 78 -1.12 11.24 4.26
N LEU A 79 0.11 11.39 4.75
CA LEU A 79 1.20 10.45 4.48
C LEU A 79 0.92 9.06 5.10
N PHE A 80 0.35 9.00 6.29
CA PHE A 80 -0.04 7.75 6.94
C PHE A 80 -1.18 7.06 6.20
N THR A 81 -2.20 7.82 5.80
CA THR A 81 -3.28 7.31 4.93
C THR A 81 -2.70 6.75 3.64
N LEU A 82 -1.82 7.50 2.97
CA LEU A 82 -1.15 7.08 1.75
C LEU A 82 -0.35 5.79 1.93
N SER A 83 0.33 5.62 3.07
CA SER A 83 1.09 4.41 3.39
C SER A 83 0.22 3.16 3.38
N LEU A 84 -1.05 3.26 3.77
CA LEU A 84 -2.00 2.15 3.76
C LEU A 84 -2.57 1.86 2.37
N ILE A 85 -2.75 2.89 1.54
CA ILE A 85 -3.49 2.76 0.26
C ILE A 85 -2.60 2.77 -0.99
N HIS A 86 -1.28 2.96 -0.85
CA HIS A 86 -0.37 3.08 -2.00
C HIS A 86 -0.42 1.89 -2.97
N ASP A 87 -0.74 0.72 -2.48
CA ASP A 87 -0.83 -0.54 -3.25
C ASP A 87 -2.26 -0.91 -3.66
N ILE A 88 -3.23 0.00 -3.53
CA ILE A 88 -4.66 -0.32 -3.73
C ILE A 88 -4.95 -0.82 -5.15
N GLY A 89 -4.20 -0.37 -6.14
CA GLY A 89 -4.33 -0.83 -7.53
C GLY A 89 -4.02 -2.32 -7.70
N LYS A 90 -3.34 -2.95 -6.75
CA LYS A 90 -3.10 -4.40 -6.76
C LYS A 90 -4.37 -5.21 -6.52
N SER A 91 -5.39 -4.63 -5.89
CA SER A 91 -6.68 -5.28 -5.64
C SER A 91 -7.43 -5.62 -6.94
N THR A 92 -7.22 -4.86 -8.00
CA THR A 92 -7.84 -5.09 -9.31
C THR A 92 -7.23 -6.25 -10.08
N SER A 93 -6.04 -6.71 -9.68
CA SER A 93 -5.30 -7.79 -10.31
C SER A 93 -5.34 -9.06 -9.45
N HIS A 94 -6.30 -9.96 -9.72
CA HIS A 94 -6.44 -11.25 -9.04
C HIS A 94 -5.36 -12.27 -9.45
N PHE A 95 -4.09 -11.88 -9.37
CA PHE A 95 -2.99 -12.77 -9.73
C PHE A 95 -2.51 -13.58 -8.54
N SER A 96 -2.14 -14.85 -8.80
CA SER A 96 -1.53 -15.69 -7.77
C SER A 96 -0.21 -15.08 -7.30
N TRP A 97 0.14 -15.29 -6.04
CA TRP A 97 1.39 -14.79 -5.47
C TRP A 97 2.64 -15.26 -6.23
N ILE A 98 2.61 -16.46 -6.79
CA ILE A 98 3.68 -17.01 -7.64
C ILE A 98 3.86 -16.12 -8.88
N PHE A 99 2.77 -15.77 -9.55
CA PHE A 99 2.80 -14.90 -10.72
C PHE A 99 3.37 -13.51 -10.38
N ARG A 100 2.99 -12.95 -9.22
CA ARG A 100 3.53 -11.66 -8.74
C ARG A 100 5.04 -11.71 -8.55
N ILE A 101 5.57 -12.77 -7.92
CA ILE A 101 7.02 -12.96 -7.74
C ILE A 101 7.73 -13.03 -9.09
N PHE A 102 7.24 -13.82 -10.03
CA PHE A 102 7.86 -13.94 -11.35
C PHE A 102 7.78 -12.65 -12.16
N SER A 103 6.71 -11.86 -12.02
CA SER A 103 6.58 -10.54 -12.63
C SER A 103 7.59 -9.54 -12.04
N GLU A 104 7.71 -9.49 -10.71
CA GLU A 104 8.68 -8.64 -10.00
C GLU A 104 10.14 -8.99 -10.32
N LEU A 105 10.43 -10.26 -10.53
CA LEU A 105 11.74 -10.73 -10.96
C LEU A 105 11.98 -10.52 -12.48
N LYS A 106 10.98 -9.99 -13.21
CA LYS A 106 10.99 -9.80 -14.67
C LYS A 106 11.28 -11.09 -15.47
N ILE A 107 10.94 -12.24 -14.89
CA ILE A 107 11.08 -13.55 -15.54
C ILE A 107 9.96 -13.76 -16.55
N ILE A 108 8.74 -13.26 -16.23
CA ILE A 108 7.58 -13.27 -17.11
C ILE A 108 7.40 -11.87 -17.67
N ASN A 109 7.39 -11.74 -18.99
CA ASN A 109 7.13 -10.48 -19.67
C ASN A 109 5.99 -10.68 -20.67
N ASN A 110 4.77 -10.61 -20.16
CA ASN A 110 3.53 -10.65 -20.95
C ASN A 110 2.60 -9.52 -20.56
N ASP A 111 1.49 -9.35 -21.28
CA ASP A 111 0.54 -8.26 -21.02
C ASP A 111 -0.06 -8.32 -19.60
N LYS A 112 -0.25 -9.51 -19.03
CA LYS A 112 -0.72 -9.69 -17.65
C LYS A 112 0.34 -9.24 -16.63
N SER A 113 1.62 -9.47 -16.91
CA SER A 113 2.72 -9.00 -16.07
C SER A 113 2.81 -7.48 -16.11
N ARG A 114 2.61 -6.86 -17.28
CA ARG A 114 2.54 -5.40 -17.42
C ARG A 114 1.35 -4.82 -16.65
N LEU A 115 0.17 -5.42 -16.78
CA LEU A 115 -1.01 -4.99 -16.03
C LEU A 115 -0.78 -5.03 -14.51
N TYR A 116 -0.06 -6.03 -14.01
CA TYR A 116 0.31 -6.09 -12.59
C TYR A 116 1.33 -5.00 -12.22
N LEU A 117 2.31 -4.73 -13.07
CA LEU A 117 3.33 -3.70 -12.82
C LEU A 117 2.74 -2.28 -12.91
N ASP A 118 1.66 -2.09 -13.69
CA ASP A 118 0.92 -0.83 -13.80
C ASP A 118 -0.12 -0.63 -12.67
N HIS A 119 0.01 -1.37 -11.56
CA HIS A 119 -0.94 -1.28 -10.41
C HIS A 119 -1.07 0.12 -9.83
N GLU A 120 -0.08 0.96 -9.98
CA GLU A 120 -0.05 2.35 -9.53
C GLU A 120 -1.10 3.17 -10.26
N ILE A 121 -1.15 3.09 -11.59
CA ILE A 121 -2.15 3.77 -12.42
C ILE A 121 -3.55 3.24 -12.12
N ASN A 122 -3.67 1.92 -11.94
CA ASN A 122 -4.94 1.29 -11.55
C ASN A 122 -5.42 1.78 -10.18
N GLY A 123 -4.49 2.00 -9.24
CA GLY A 123 -4.80 2.54 -7.91
C GLY A 123 -5.34 3.95 -7.97
N LEU A 124 -4.72 4.84 -8.75
CA LEU A 124 -5.21 6.20 -8.97
C LEU A 124 -6.62 6.19 -9.56
N THR A 125 -6.86 5.38 -10.59
CA THR A 125 -8.18 5.27 -11.23
C THR A 125 -9.25 4.77 -10.26
N GLU A 126 -8.92 3.85 -9.36
CA GLU A 126 -9.85 3.40 -8.33
C GLU A 126 -10.16 4.50 -7.31
N LEU A 127 -9.17 5.25 -6.85
CA LEU A 127 -9.36 6.35 -5.90
C LEU A 127 -10.19 7.49 -6.49
N GLU A 128 -9.97 7.85 -7.76
CA GLU A 128 -10.75 8.85 -8.47
C GLU A 128 -12.26 8.51 -8.54
N LYS A 129 -12.60 7.23 -8.71
CA LYS A 129 -14.00 6.77 -8.73
C LYS A 129 -14.76 7.03 -7.43
N TYR A 130 -14.05 7.07 -6.31
CA TYR A 130 -14.65 7.23 -4.98
C TYR A 130 -14.54 8.65 -4.43
N SER A 131 -14.15 9.63 -5.25
CA SER A 131 -14.00 11.04 -4.85
C SER A 131 -13.14 11.21 -3.58
N VAL A 132 -12.05 10.45 -3.50
CA VAL A 132 -11.07 10.57 -2.42
C VAL A 132 -10.43 11.96 -2.48
N ASN A 133 -10.01 12.49 -1.33
CA ASN A 133 -9.39 13.80 -1.21
C ASN A 133 -8.29 14.01 -2.27
N ASP A 134 -8.41 15.11 -3.01
CA ASP A 134 -7.50 15.47 -4.12
C ASP A 134 -6.02 15.51 -3.67
N ASP A 135 -5.76 15.93 -2.43
CA ASP A 135 -4.39 15.95 -1.87
C ASP A 135 -3.78 14.54 -1.82
N ILE A 136 -4.56 13.54 -1.43
CA ILE A 136 -4.12 12.13 -1.38
C ILE A 136 -3.85 11.62 -2.78
N ILE A 137 -4.71 11.93 -3.75
CA ILE A 137 -4.55 11.57 -5.16
C ILE A 137 -3.28 12.22 -5.72
N GLN A 138 -3.06 13.49 -5.42
CA GLN A 138 -1.87 14.23 -5.85
C GLN A 138 -0.59 13.63 -5.25
N TYR A 139 -0.56 13.32 -3.97
CA TYR A 139 0.60 12.67 -3.32
C TYR A 139 0.88 11.29 -3.91
N LEU A 140 -0.16 10.49 -4.16
CA LEU A 140 0.00 9.17 -4.77
C LEU A 140 0.62 9.27 -6.16
N SER A 141 0.18 10.25 -6.97
CA SER A 141 0.74 10.48 -8.31
C SER A 141 2.22 10.89 -8.28
N LEU A 142 2.65 11.60 -7.23
CA LEU A 142 4.04 12.03 -7.08
C LEU A 142 4.99 10.91 -6.64
N ILE A 143 4.50 9.95 -5.86
CA ILE A 143 5.31 8.79 -5.40
C ILE A 143 5.64 7.85 -6.57
N HIS A 144 4.79 7.82 -7.59
CA HIS A 144 4.88 6.88 -8.71
C HIS A 144 5.52 7.46 -9.98
N ILE A 145 6.02 8.69 -9.92
CA ILE A 145 6.87 9.25 -10.97
C ILE A 145 8.32 8.80 -10.73
#